data_a483a9cbf4f47d8203033eb9478ed3d6
#
_entry.id   a483a9cbf4f47d8203033eb9478ed3d6
#
_cell.length_a   1.000
_cell.length_b   1.000
_cell.length_c   1.000
_cell.angle_alpha   90.00
_cell.angle_beta   90.00
_cell.angle_gamma   90.00
#
_symmetry.space_group_name_H-M   'P 1'
#
loop_
_entity.id
_entity.type
_entity.pdbx_description
1 polymer ?
#
loop_
_entity_poly.entity_id
_entity_poly.type
_entity_poly.pdbx_seq_one_letter_code
_entity_poly.pdbx_strand_id
1 'polypeptide(L)'
;MDERLILEAGRVKDGLRVLVTGGGSGIGASVVDALRSAGAKVFVCDIDPSTSPDHVADISQGQQVEEMFRAIERDLGGLDVLVNNVGIAGPAGLVDEIDPNDFDEVLRVNLSGTFRVTACAVPLLRTADSGLIVNIASTAGIFPYPYRSPYVAAKWAIVGLGRSWAMELGEDNIRVNVICPGSVGGPRMDQVIQKEAQAKGVGEAEIRSGYETQVSMRRFMDAADVAGAVVYMASPAGRHVSGQVLSVDGATESLRSS
;
A
#
# COMPACT_ATOMS: atom_id res chain seq x y z
N MET A 1 -17.76 -26.30 12.46
CA MET A 1 -16.75 -25.27 12.10
C MET A 1 -15.93 -25.93 10.99
N ASP A 2 -15.89 -25.30 9.80
CA ASP A 2 -15.26 -25.93 8.63
C ASP A 2 -13.73 -25.85 8.80
N GLU A 3 -13.11 -26.95 9.17
CA GLU A 3 -11.65 -27.05 9.38
C GLU A 3 -10.86 -26.71 8.10
N ARG A 4 -11.50 -26.79 6.91
CA ARG A 4 -10.89 -26.40 5.64
C ARG A 4 -10.53 -24.92 5.62
N LEU A 5 -11.33 -24.03 6.25
CA LEU A 5 -11.06 -22.59 6.30
C LEU A 5 -9.76 -22.24 7.06
N ILE A 6 -9.38 -23.05 8.02
CA ILE A 6 -8.14 -22.84 8.80
C ILE A 6 -6.93 -23.30 7.99
N LEU A 7 -7.06 -24.43 7.27
CA LEU A 7 -5.99 -24.97 6.43
C LEU A 7 -5.74 -24.15 5.16
N GLU A 8 -6.73 -23.36 4.71
CA GLU A 8 -6.67 -22.52 3.50
C GLU A 8 -6.34 -21.06 3.79
N ALA A 9 -6.05 -20.68 5.04
CA ALA A 9 -5.82 -19.29 5.43
C ALA A 9 -4.66 -18.59 4.70
N GLY A 10 -3.73 -19.37 4.14
CA GLY A 10 -2.61 -18.88 3.32
C GLY A 10 -2.77 -19.07 1.81
N ARG A 11 -3.92 -19.58 1.34
CA ARG A 11 -4.20 -19.78 -0.09
C ARG A 11 -5.32 -18.86 -0.55
N VAL A 12 -5.17 -18.30 -1.73
CA VAL A 12 -6.24 -17.56 -2.40
C VAL A 12 -6.94 -18.49 -3.43
N LYS A 13 -8.08 -18.04 -3.96
CA LYS A 13 -8.77 -18.73 -5.07
C LYS A 13 -7.79 -18.91 -6.25
N ASP A 14 -7.64 -20.10 -6.78
CA ASP A 14 -6.78 -20.36 -7.93
C ASP A 14 -7.17 -19.46 -9.10
N GLY A 15 -6.19 -18.78 -9.68
CA GLY A 15 -6.39 -17.85 -10.77
C GLY A 15 -7.06 -16.53 -10.37
N LEU A 16 -7.11 -16.19 -9.07
CA LEU A 16 -7.55 -14.87 -8.57
C LEU A 16 -6.82 -13.75 -9.32
N ARG A 17 -7.55 -12.84 -9.95
CA ARG A 17 -7.00 -11.76 -10.80
C ARG A 17 -6.70 -10.55 -9.95
N VAL A 18 -5.44 -10.18 -9.87
CA VAL A 18 -4.96 -9.13 -8.96
C VAL A 18 -4.20 -8.05 -9.72
N LEU A 19 -4.50 -6.78 -9.47
CA LEU A 19 -3.65 -5.65 -9.84
C LEU A 19 -2.86 -5.21 -8.60
N VAL A 20 -1.54 -5.09 -8.75
CA VAL A 20 -0.68 -4.45 -7.75
C VAL A 20 -0.01 -3.23 -8.39
N THR A 21 -0.29 -2.04 -7.86
CA THR A 21 0.38 -0.81 -8.28
C THR A 21 1.66 -0.59 -7.49
N GLY A 22 2.74 -0.12 -8.15
CA GLY A 22 4.07 -0.04 -7.54
C GLY A 22 4.61 -1.42 -7.16
N GLY A 23 4.32 -2.43 -8.00
CA GLY A 23 4.63 -3.83 -7.73
C GLY A 23 6.07 -4.24 -8.06
N GLY A 24 6.88 -3.31 -8.59
CA GLY A 24 8.24 -3.62 -9.05
C GLY A 24 9.30 -3.66 -7.94
N SER A 25 9.02 -3.14 -6.75
CA SER A 25 10.00 -3.07 -5.67
C SER A 25 9.37 -3.08 -4.28
N GLY A 26 10.21 -3.29 -3.24
CA GLY A 26 9.84 -3.14 -1.83
C GLY A 26 8.62 -3.96 -1.41
N ILE A 27 7.67 -3.31 -0.72
CA ILE A 27 6.42 -3.94 -0.27
C ILE A 27 5.62 -4.48 -1.46
N GLY A 28 5.52 -3.71 -2.56
CA GLY A 28 4.77 -4.10 -3.75
C GLY A 28 5.28 -5.40 -4.36
N ALA A 29 6.60 -5.54 -4.55
CA ALA A 29 7.21 -6.76 -5.09
C ALA A 29 6.97 -7.96 -4.16
N SER A 30 7.12 -7.77 -2.85
CA SER A 30 6.83 -8.82 -1.87
C SER A 30 5.36 -9.26 -1.89
N VAL A 31 4.43 -8.32 -2.08
CA VAL A 31 3.00 -8.62 -2.25
C VAL A 31 2.75 -9.42 -3.53
N VAL A 32 3.40 -9.03 -4.64
CA VAL A 32 3.32 -9.76 -5.92
C VAL A 32 3.79 -11.21 -5.76
N ASP A 33 4.95 -11.41 -5.15
CA ASP A 33 5.54 -12.73 -4.95
C ASP A 33 4.66 -13.61 -4.04
N ALA A 34 4.16 -13.05 -2.96
CA ALA A 34 3.29 -13.76 -2.02
C ALA A 34 1.95 -14.17 -2.66
N LEU A 35 1.32 -13.26 -3.43
CA LEU A 35 0.05 -13.55 -4.11
C LEU A 35 0.24 -14.58 -5.24
N ARG A 36 1.31 -14.48 -6.02
CA ARG A 36 1.65 -15.49 -7.05
C ARG A 36 1.89 -16.86 -6.42
N SER A 37 2.63 -16.91 -5.32
CA SER A 37 2.89 -18.15 -4.57
C SER A 37 1.62 -18.74 -3.97
N ALA A 38 0.63 -17.90 -3.64
CA ALA A 38 -0.68 -18.31 -3.14
C ALA A 38 -1.66 -18.77 -4.26
N GLY A 39 -1.29 -18.68 -5.56
CA GLY A 39 -2.09 -19.13 -6.70
C GLY A 39 -2.79 -18.04 -7.51
N ALA A 40 -2.52 -16.75 -7.22
CA ALA A 40 -3.11 -15.64 -7.96
C ALA A 40 -2.42 -15.37 -9.30
N LYS A 41 -3.18 -14.80 -10.25
CA LYS A 41 -2.67 -14.17 -11.46
C LYS A 41 -2.48 -12.68 -11.17
N VAL A 42 -1.25 -12.24 -11.07
CA VAL A 42 -0.94 -10.86 -10.66
C VAL A 42 -0.45 -10.06 -11.86
N PHE A 43 -1.16 -8.96 -12.15
CA PHE A 43 -0.77 -7.92 -13.09
C PHE A 43 -0.03 -6.83 -12.31
N VAL A 44 1.18 -6.53 -12.70
CA VAL A 44 2.06 -5.55 -12.05
C VAL A 44 2.09 -4.26 -12.84
N CYS A 45 1.76 -3.15 -12.18
CA CYS A 45 1.99 -1.80 -12.71
C CYS A 45 3.08 -1.12 -11.90
N ASP A 46 4.06 -0.54 -12.58
CA ASP A 46 5.09 0.30 -11.97
C ASP A 46 5.48 1.43 -12.92
N ILE A 47 6.02 2.52 -12.39
CA ILE A 47 6.55 3.63 -13.18
C ILE A 47 7.96 3.32 -13.71
N ASP A 48 8.69 2.43 -13.04
CA ASP A 48 10.06 2.06 -13.39
C ASP A 48 10.08 0.86 -14.35
N PRO A 49 10.41 1.07 -15.64
CA PRO A 49 10.48 -0.02 -16.60
C PRO A 49 11.60 -1.03 -16.31
N SER A 50 12.61 -0.65 -15.52
CA SER A 50 13.72 -1.56 -15.17
C SER A 50 13.27 -2.73 -14.28
N THR A 51 12.15 -2.60 -13.60
CA THR A 51 11.54 -3.67 -12.79
C THR A 51 10.74 -4.69 -13.62
N SER A 52 10.65 -4.47 -14.94
CA SER A 52 9.91 -5.34 -15.87
C SER A 52 8.44 -5.58 -15.45
N PRO A 53 7.65 -4.52 -15.19
CA PRO A 53 6.24 -4.68 -14.87
C PRO A 53 5.44 -5.12 -16.11
N ASP A 54 4.23 -5.66 -15.90
CA ASP A 54 3.32 -5.99 -16.99
C ASP A 54 2.84 -4.72 -17.72
N HIS A 55 2.80 -3.57 -17.02
CA HIS A 55 2.48 -2.27 -17.59
C HIS A 55 3.26 -1.15 -16.91
N VAL A 56 3.90 -0.30 -17.71
CA VAL A 56 4.59 0.91 -17.21
C VAL A 56 3.60 2.05 -17.20
N ALA A 57 3.30 2.62 -16.01
CA ALA A 57 2.42 3.78 -15.90
C ALA A 57 2.71 4.63 -14.66
N ASP A 58 2.61 5.96 -14.85
CA ASP A 58 2.43 6.91 -13.75
C ASP A 58 0.94 7.01 -13.41
N ILE A 59 0.54 6.48 -12.25
CA ILE A 59 -0.86 6.46 -11.81
C ILE A 59 -1.45 7.86 -11.57
N SER A 60 -0.62 8.89 -11.49
CA SER A 60 -1.07 10.27 -11.39
C SER A 60 -1.57 10.83 -12.74
N GLN A 61 -1.32 10.12 -13.86
CA GLN A 61 -1.72 10.49 -15.22
C GLN A 61 -2.95 9.68 -15.63
N GLY A 62 -4.11 10.35 -15.76
CA GLY A 62 -5.38 9.68 -16.01
C GLY A 62 -5.38 8.81 -17.28
N GLN A 63 -4.79 9.30 -18.37
CA GLN A 63 -4.70 8.56 -19.62
C GLN A 63 -3.90 7.26 -19.48
N GLN A 64 -2.77 7.28 -18.74
CA GLN A 64 -1.96 6.09 -18.51
C GLN A 64 -2.71 5.06 -17.63
N VAL A 65 -3.51 5.53 -16.67
CA VAL A 65 -4.37 4.66 -15.87
C VAL A 65 -5.43 3.98 -16.75
N GLU A 66 -6.10 4.71 -17.64
CA GLU A 66 -7.07 4.13 -18.56
C GLU A 66 -6.44 3.09 -19.51
N GLU A 67 -5.24 3.37 -20.03
CA GLU A 67 -4.48 2.44 -20.88
C GLU A 67 -4.11 1.16 -20.10
N MET A 68 -3.69 1.30 -18.85
CA MET A 68 -3.42 0.18 -17.95
C MET A 68 -4.67 -0.70 -17.76
N PHE A 69 -5.85 -0.12 -17.53
CA PHE A 69 -7.07 -0.91 -17.34
C PHE A 69 -7.52 -1.62 -18.62
N ARG A 70 -7.33 -1.04 -19.81
CA ARG A 70 -7.54 -1.75 -21.09
C ARG A 70 -6.58 -2.96 -21.22
N ALA A 71 -5.35 -2.84 -20.76
CA ALA A 71 -4.41 -3.97 -20.74
C ALA A 71 -4.87 -5.06 -19.74
N ILE A 72 -5.35 -4.69 -18.56
CA ILE A 72 -5.89 -5.64 -17.57
C ILE A 72 -7.09 -6.41 -18.13
N GLU A 73 -8.03 -5.74 -18.78
CA GLU A 73 -9.17 -6.41 -19.42
C GLU A 73 -8.72 -7.40 -20.50
N ARG A 74 -7.75 -7.03 -21.33
CA ARG A 74 -7.20 -7.88 -22.38
C ARG A 74 -6.47 -9.11 -21.81
N ASP A 75 -5.62 -8.92 -20.80
CA ASP A 75 -4.63 -9.90 -20.35
C ASP A 75 -5.17 -10.78 -19.20
N LEU A 76 -6.00 -10.23 -18.32
CA LEU A 76 -6.62 -10.96 -17.20
C LEU A 76 -8.11 -11.29 -17.44
N GLY A 77 -8.80 -10.56 -18.34
CA GLY A 77 -10.23 -10.73 -18.57
C GLY A 77 -11.12 -10.23 -17.41
N GLY A 78 -10.60 -9.39 -16.53
CA GLY A 78 -11.32 -8.80 -15.40
C GLY A 78 -10.41 -8.63 -14.17
N LEU A 79 -10.99 -8.23 -13.03
CA LEU A 79 -10.24 -7.95 -11.81
C LEU A 79 -11.03 -8.41 -10.58
N ASP A 80 -10.38 -9.12 -9.67
CA ASP A 80 -10.95 -9.58 -8.40
C ASP A 80 -10.37 -8.80 -7.20
N VAL A 81 -9.09 -8.39 -7.30
CA VAL A 81 -8.38 -7.69 -6.21
C VAL A 81 -7.57 -6.53 -6.76
N LEU A 82 -7.69 -5.37 -6.11
CA LEU A 82 -6.81 -4.22 -6.30
C LEU A 82 -5.95 -4.01 -5.06
N VAL A 83 -4.62 -3.94 -5.23
CA VAL A 83 -3.70 -3.49 -4.19
C VAL A 83 -3.10 -2.14 -4.59
N ASN A 84 -3.56 -1.08 -3.96
CA ASN A 84 -3.02 0.27 -4.10
C ASN A 84 -1.78 0.41 -3.20
N ASN A 85 -0.59 0.31 -3.78
CA ASN A 85 0.67 0.37 -3.04
C ASN A 85 1.57 1.54 -3.43
N VAL A 86 1.33 2.20 -4.57
CA VAL A 86 2.14 3.35 -4.98
C VAL A 86 2.16 4.46 -3.92
N GLY A 87 3.33 5.03 -3.70
CA GLY A 87 3.46 6.22 -2.88
C GLY A 87 4.90 6.72 -2.80
N ILE A 88 5.06 8.04 -2.85
CA ILE A 88 6.31 8.74 -2.63
C ILE A 88 6.38 9.31 -1.22
N ALA A 89 7.59 9.40 -0.68
CA ALA A 89 7.82 9.92 0.67
C ALA A 89 7.68 11.46 0.74
N GLY A 90 7.95 12.13 -0.37
CA GLY A 90 8.02 13.59 -0.42
C GLY A 90 9.20 14.18 0.36
N PRO A 91 9.20 15.52 0.55
CA PRO A 91 10.21 16.23 1.31
C PRO A 91 10.08 15.97 2.81
N ALA A 92 11.13 16.33 3.55
CA ALA A 92 11.14 16.42 5.01
C ALA A 92 11.54 17.84 5.40
N GLY A 93 10.74 18.50 6.26
CA GLY A 93 10.97 19.86 6.72
C GLY A 93 9.86 20.35 7.63
N LEU A 94 10.07 21.50 8.28
CA LEU A 94 9.03 22.21 9.01
C LEU A 94 7.95 22.72 8.02
N VAL A 95 6.78 23.05 8.51
CA VAL A 95 5.64 23.44 7.67
C VAL A 95 5.93 24.68 6.80
N ASP A 96 6.77 25.59 7.26
CA ASP A 96 7.20 26.80 6.57
C ASP A 96 8.43 26.63 5.67
N GLU A 97 9.04 25.43 5.68
CA GLU A 97 10.19 25.06 4.85
C GLU A 97 9.81 24.19 3.65
N ILE A 98 8.60 23.60 3.65
CA ILE A 98 8.14 22.73 2.57
C ILE A 98 7.58 23.56 1.42
N ASP A 99 8.10 23.39 0.21
CA ASP A 99 7.57 24.00 -1.00
C ASP A 99 6.13 23.52 -1.25
N PRO A 100 5.15 24.43 -1.46
CA PRO A 100 3.78 24.05 -1.81
C PRO A 100 3.66 23.13 -3.04
N ASN A 101 4.54 23.26 -4.03
CA ASN A 101 4.54 22.38 -5.19
C ASN A 101 4.94 20.94 -4.82
N ASP A 102 5.88 20.77 -3.89
CA ASP A 102 6.23 19.44 -3.37
C ASP A 102 5.09 18.82 -2.57
N PHE A 103 4.36 19.66 -1.82
CA PHE A 103 3.13 19.22 -1.13
C PHE A 103 2.10 18.70 -2.13
N ASP A 104 1.80 19.48 -3.16
CA ASP A 104 0.84 19.13 -4.21
C ASP A 104 1.26 17.87 -4.98
N GLU A 105 2.56 17.70 -5.26
CA GLU A 105 3.10 16.52 -5.92
C GLU A 105 2.86 15.24 -5.10
N VAL A 106 3.10 15.28 -3.78
CA VAL A 106 2.82 14.14 -2.91
C VAL A 106 1.34 13.79 -2.90
N LEU A 107 0.44 14.77 -2.84
CA LEU A 107 -1.00 14.53 -2.91
C LEU A 107 -1.41 14.02 -4.30
N ARG A 108 -0.83 14.55 -5.36
CA ARG A 108 -1.10 14.13 -6.73
C ARG A 108 -0.79 12.66 -6.95
N VAL A 109 0.36 12.18 -6.46
CA VAL A 109 0.79 10.79 -6.60
C VAL A 109 0.06 9.89 -5.62
N ASN A 110 0.17 10.19 -4.30
CA ASN A 110 -0.27 9.26 -3.25
C ASN A 110 -1.79 9.20 -3.11
N LEU A 111 -2.48 10.32 -3.31
CA LEU A 111 -3.92 10.42 -3.07
C LEU A 111 -4.72 10.40 -4.38
N SER A 112 -4.49 11.37 -5.25
CA SER A 112 -5.25 11.48 -6.50
C SER A 112 -4.99 10.31 -7.44
N GLY A 113 -3.74 9.80 -7.50
CA GLY A 113 -3.39 8.60 -8.25
C GLY A 113 -4.13 7.36 -7.75
N THR A 114 -4.10 7.12 -6.43
CA THR A 114 -4.84 6.03 -5.78
C THR A 114 -6.35 6.12 -6.05
N PHE A 115 -6.92 7.32 -5.97
CA PHE A 115 -8.34 7.54 -6.28
C PHE A 115 -8.65 7.17 -7.75
N ARG A 116 -7.85 7.63 -8.72
CA ARG A 116 -8.05 7.33 -10.15
C ARG A 116 -8.00 5.84 -10.43
N VAL A 117 -6.97 5.15 -9.92
CA VAL A 117 -6.85 3.69 -10.08
C VAL A 117 -8.07 2.99 -9.50
N THR A 118 -8.51 3.38 -8.30
CA THR A 118 -9.68 2.78 -7.65
C THR A 118 -10.95 3.02 -8.46
N ALA A 119 -11.17 4.25 -8.95
CA ALA A 119 -12.33 4.59 -9.76
C ALA A 119 -12.43 3.74 -11.05
N CYS A 120 -11.29 3.52 -11.72
CA CYS A 120 -11.23 2.65 -12.90
C CYS A 120 -11.36 1.15 -12.55
N ALA A 121 -10.93 0.72 -11.35
CA ALA A 121 -11.02 -0.68 -10.91
C ALA A 121 -12.44 -1.10 -10.53
N VAL A 122 -13.22 -0.21 -9.92
CA VAL A 122 -14.56 -0.54 -9.39
C VAL A 122 -15.49 -1.19 -10.42
N PRO A 123 -15.61 -0.71 -11.68
CA PRO A 123 -16.43 -1.39 -12.69
C PRO A 123 -16.05 -2.85 -12.91
N LEU A 124 -14.75 -3.17 -12.93
CA LEU A 124 -14.27 -4.55 -13.08
C LEU A 124 -14.50 -5.39 -11.83
N LEU A 125 -14.26 -4.82 -10.64
CA LEU A 125 -14.50 -5.48 -9.35
C LEU A 125 -15.97 -5.84 -9.15
N ARG A 126 -16.92 -5.03 -9.70
CA ARG A 126 -18.36 -5.33 -9.69
C ARG A 126 -18.74 -6.56 -10.51
N THR A 127 -17.92 -6.95 -11.46
CA THR A 127 -18.14 -8.17 -12.27
C THR A 127 -17.58 -9.44 -11.63
N ALA A 128 -16.82 -9.30 -10.54
CA ALA A 128 -16.27 -10.40 -9.78
C ALA A 128 -17.30 -11.01 -8.81
N ASP A 129 -17.14 -12.29 -8.48
CA ASP A 129 -17.97 -12.96 -7.45
C ASP A 129 -17.84 -12.26 -6.08
N SER A 130 -16.65 -11.75 -5.77
CA SER A 130 -16.33 -11.01 -4.55
C SER A 130 -15.10 -10.14 -4.80
N GLY A 131 -15.29 -8.82 -4.78
CA GLY A 131 -14.21 -7.84 -4.97
C GLY A 131 -13.44 -7.54 -3.69
N LEU A 132 -12.17 -7.14 -3.84
CA LEU A 132 -11.34 -6.65 -2.73
C LEU A 132 -10.47 -5.48 -3.16
N ILE A 133 -10.44 -4.43 -2.35
CA ILE A 133 -9.48 -3.34 -2.44
C ILE A 133 -8.63 -3.33 -1.16
N VAL A 134 -7.33 -3.36 -1.30
CA VAL A 134 -6.37 -3.17 -0.21
C VAL A 134 -5.55 -1.92 -0.48
N ASN A 135 -5.69 -0.93 0.39
CA ASN A 135 -4.90 0.30 0.30
C ASN A 135 -3.70 0.22 1.26
N ILE A 136 -2.49 0.35 0.74
CA ILE A 136 -1.28 0.43 1.56
C ILE A 136 -1.09 1.90 1.99
N ALA A 137 -1.49 2.20 3.24
CA ALA A 137 -1.28 3.50 3.85
C ALA A 137 0.11 3.58 4.52
N SER A 138 0.15 3.81 5.81
CA SER A 138 1.33 3.88 6.69
C SER A 138 0.86 4.11 8.12
N THR A 139 1.68 3.83 9.13
CA THR A 139 1.49 4.35 10.50
C THR A 139 1.39 5.89 10.52
N ALA A 140 2.00 6.60 9.57
CA ALA A 140 1.81 8.04 9.35
C ALA A 140 0.38 8.43 8.92
N GLY A 141 -0.50 7.47 8.62
CA GLY A 141 -1.93 7.68 8.37
C GLY A 141 -2.80 7.53 9.63
N ILE A 142 -2.22 7.17 10.77
CA ILE A 142 -2.91 6.98 12.05
C ILE A 142 -2.20 7.66 13.22
N PHE A 143 -0.92 8.03 13.06
CA PHE A 143 -0.14 8.80 14.03
C PHE A 143 0.36 10.11 13.41
N PRO A 144 0.54 11.19 14.20
CA PRO A 144 1.25 12.37 13.75
C PRO A 144 2.71 12.02 13.45
N TYR A 145 3.25 12.59 12.37
CA TYR A 145 4.64 12.39 11.99
C TYR A 145 5.28 13.74 11.67
N PRO A 146 6.07 14.33 12.59
CA PRO A 146 6.75 15.61 12.40
C PRO A 146 7.62 15.62 11.13
N TYR A 147 7.78 16.78 10.52
CA TYR A 147 8.57 17.01 9.30
C TYR A 147 8.05 16.33 8.03
N ARG A 148 6.85 15.73 8.05
CA ARG A 148 6.31 14.91 6.95
C ARG A 148 4.89 15.30 6.56
N SER A 149 4.54 16.57 6.70
CA SER A 149 3.17 17.07 6.50
C SER A 149 2.50 16.61 5.20
N PRO A 150 3.16 16.65 4.02
CA PRO A 150 2.51 16.19 2.77
C PRO A 150 2.19 14.70 2.79
N TYR A 151 3.13 13.90 3.28
CA TYR A 151 2.98 12.44 3.38
C TYR A 151 1.88 12.06 4.36
N VAL A 152 1.88 12.69 5.54
CA VAL A 152 0.85 12.51 6.58
C VAL A 152 -0.52 12.84 6.01
N ALA A 153 -0.69 14.01 5.37
CA ALA A 153 -1.95 14.43 4.79
C ALA A 153 -2.49 13.39 3.80
N ALA A 154 -1.63 12.89 2.88
CA ALA A 154 -2.02 11.87 1.92
C ALA A 154 -2.40 10.54 2.60
N LYS A 155 -1.62 10.08 3.59
CA LYS A 155 -1.85 8.78 4.23
C LYS A 155 -3.07 8.78 5.17
N TRP A 156 -3.36 9.88 5.87
CA TRP A 156 -4.62 10.05 6.60
C TRP A 156 -5.83 10.06 5.65
N ALA A 157 -5.72 10.74 4.51
CA ALA A 157 -6.78 10.75 3.50
C ALA A 157 -7.06 9.34 2.96
N ILE A 158 -6.04 8.52 2.68
CA ILE A 158 -6.19 7.12 2.25
C ILE A 158 -6.93 6.28 3.29
N VAL A 159 -6.66 6.48 4.58
CA VAL A 159 -7.39 5.79 5.66
C VAL A 159 -8.87 6.20 5.64
N GLY A 160 -9.16 7.50 5.51
CA GLY A 160 -10.52 8.01 5.42
C GLY A 160 -11.27 7.46 4.20
N LEU A 161 -10.63 7.51 3.01
CA LEU A 161 -11.20 6.98 1.77
C LEU A 161 -11.47 5.48 1.85
N GLY A 162 -10.53 4.69 2.40
CA GLY A 162 -10.71 3.25 2.53
C GLY A 162 -11.94 2.88 3.35
N ARG A 163 -12.22 3.61 4.42
CA ARG A 163 -13.42 3.43 5.24
C ARG A 163 -14.70 3.85 4.52
N SER A 164 -14.68 4.98 3.81
CA SER A 164 -15.82 5.45 3.02
C SER A 164 -16.16 4.46 1.90
N TRP A 165 -15.15 4.05 1.13
CA TRP A 165 -15.35 3.08 0.04
C TRP A 165 -15.84 1.71 0.53
N ALA A 166 -15.46 1.28 1.74
CA ALA A 166 -15.98 0.06 2.33
C ALA A 166 -17.51 0.11 2.55
N MET A 167 -18.05 1.29 2.88
CA MET A 167 -19.47 1.51 3.01
C MET A 167 -20.17 1.68 1.65
N GLU A 168 -19.55 2.42 0.73
CA GLU A 168 -20.10 2.68 -0.60
C GLU A 168 -20.22 1.41 -1.47
N LEU A 169 -19.23 0.50 -1.35
CA LEU A 169 -19.08 -0.65 -2.23
C LEU A 169 -19.53 -1.98 -1.60
N GLY A 170 -19.98 -1.95 -0.35
CA GLY A 170 -20.39 -3.16 0.37
C GLY A 170 -21.57 -3.89 -0.26
N GLU A 171 -22.55 -3.16 -0.80
CA GLU A 171 -23.71 -3.73 -1.50
C GLU A 171 -23.32 -4.41 -2.83
N ASP A 172 -22.19 -3.98 -3.43
CA ASP A 172 -21.61 -4.61 -4.61
C ASP A 172 -20.73 -5.83 -4.28
N ASN A 173 -20.75 -6.30 -3.02
CA ASN A 173 -19.87 -7.38 -2.52
C ASN A 173 -18.36 -7.08 -2.72
N ILE A 174 -17.97 -5.82 -2.64
CA ILE A 174 -16.58 -5.35 -2.69
C ILE A 174 -16.14 -4.94 -1.29
N ARG A 175 -15.16 -5.63 -0.74
CA ARG A 175 -14.54 -5.30 0.54
C ARG A 175 -13.41 -4.30 0.33
N VAL A 176 -13.26 -3.35 1.25
CA VAL A 176 -12.15 -2.40 1.21
C VAL A 176 -11.48 -2.37 2.57
N ASN A 177 -10.16 -2.54 2.59
CA ASN A 177 -9.36 -2.47 3.80
C ASN A 177 -8.12 -1.61 3.60
N VAL A 178 -7.58 -1.13 4.69
CA VAL A 178 -6.35 -0.33 4.73
C VAL A 178 -5.32 -1.06 5.57
N ILE A 179 -4.11 -1.22 5.06
CA ILE A 179 -2.96 -1.68 5.84
C ILE A 179 -2.08 -0.47 6.13
N CYS A 180 -1.66 -0.32 7.37
CA CYS A 180 -0.76 0.71 7.84
C CYS A 180 0.59 0.09 8.26
N PRO A 181 1.55 -0.07 7.32
CA PRO A 181 2.87 -0.54 7.67
C PRO A 181 3.59 0.45 8.58
N GLY A 182 4.40 -0.06 9.51
CA GLY A 182 5.41 0.70 10.22
C GLY A 182 6.69 0.86 9.40
N SER A 183 7.83 0.93 10.09
CA SER A 183 9.15 1.02 9.45
C SER A 183 9.54 -0.34 8.87
N VAL A 184 9.49 -0.43 7.54
CA VAL A 184 9.88 -1.63 6.78
C VAL A 184 11.33 -1.49 6.35
N GLY A 185 12.18 -2.45 6.72
CA GLY A 185 13.60 -2.48 6.34
C GLY A 185 13.80 -2.55 4.82
N GLY A 186 14.95 -2.09 4.38
CA GLY A 186 15.35 -2.13 2.97
C GLY A 186 15.81 -0.79 2.40
N PRO A 187 16.19 -0.75 1.11
CA PRO A 187 16.86 0.39 0.50
C PRO A 187 16.11 1.73 0.64
N ARG A 188 14.77 1.70 0.60
CA ARG A 188 13.96 2.92 0.79
C ARG A 188 14.10 3.48 2.21
N MET A 189 14.08 2.61 3.23
CA MET A 189 14.23 3.03 4.61
C MET A 189 15.65 3.50 4.90
N ASP A 190 16.64 2.86 4.31
CA ASP A 190 18.04 3.29 4.41
C ASP A 190 18.23 4.70 3.85
N GLN A 191 17.61 5.02 2.71
CA GLN A 191 17.61 6.39 2.16
C GLN A 191 16.90 7.41 3.09
N VAL A 192 15.80 7.01 3.73
CA VAL A 192 15.09 7.87 4.71
C VAL A 192 16.01 8.15 5.90
N ILE A 193 16.64 7.13 6.47
CA ILE A 193 17.59 7.26 7.57
C ILE A 193 18.76 8.16 7.19
N GLN A 194 19.35 7.95 6.02
CA GLN A 194 20.47 8.75 5.53
C GLN A 194 20.12 10.24 5.40
N LYS A 195 18.97 10.54 4.77
CA LYS A 195 18.51 11.94 4.60
C LYS A 195 18.22 12.61 5.96
N GLU A 196 17.61 11.87 6.87
CA GLU A 196 17.30 12.38 8.20
C GLU A 196 18.58 12.61 9.04
N ALA A 197 19.54 11.69 8.98
CA ALA A 197 20.84 11.84 9.62
C ALA A 197 21.59 13.08 9.13
N GLN A 198 21.58 13.32 7.81
CA GLN A 198 22.18 14.52 7.21
C GLN A 198 21.47 15.80 7.67
N ALA A 199 20.12 15.81 7.66
CA ALA A 199 19.33 16.98 8.07
C ALA A 199 19.54 17.35 9.56
N LYS A 200 19.71 16.35 10.42
CA LYS A 200 19.91 16.54 11.86
C LYS A 200 21.38 16.67 12.27
N GLY A 201 22.34 16.38 11.39
CA GLY A 201 23.77 16.39 11.72
C GLY A 201 24.19 15.28 12.70
N VAL A 202 23.50 14.13 12.69
CA VAL A 202 23.78 12.97 13.56
C VAL A 202 24.14 11.73 12.75
N GLY A 203 24.54 10.65 13.41
CA GLY A 203 24.89 9.40 12.74
C GLY A 203 23.66 8.59 12.27
N GLU A 204 23.76 7.87 11.15
CA GLU A 204 22.67 6.98 10.66
C GLU A 204 22.29 5.91 11.68
N ALA A 205 23.24 5.41 12.48
CA ALA A 205 22.99 4.45 13.53
C ALA A 205 22.08 4.99 14.64
N GLU A 206 22.21 6.28 14.96
CA GLU A 206 21.36 6.95 15.94
C GLU A 206 19.94 7.10 15.43
N ILE A 207 19.77 7.52 14.17
CA ILE A 207 18.46 7.61 13.54
C ILE A 207 17.81 6.23 13.46
N ARG A 208 18.54 5.19 13.04
CA ARG A 208 18.05 3.81 12.97
C ARG A 208 17.57 3.32 14.34
N SER A 209 18.38 3.51 15.38
CA SER A 209 18.02 3.17 16.75
C SER A 209 16.78 3.93 17.22
N GLY A 210 16.62 5.19 16.85
CA GLY A 210 15.42 5.99 17.08
C GLY A 210 14.16 5.33 16.52
N TYR A 211 14.21 4.89 15.26
CA TYR A 211 13.09 4.17 14.64
C TYR A 211 12.78 2.83 15.32
N GLU A 212 13.80 2.05 15.70
CA GLU A 212 13.62 0.78 16.39
C GLU A 212 13.03 0.98 17.79
N THR A 213 13.45 2.02 18.52
CA THR A 213 12.96 2.29 19.89
C THR A 213 11.52 2.82 19.93
N GLN A 214 10.99 3.34 18.84
CA GLN A 214 9.58 3.77 18.72
C GLN A 214 8.60 2.61 18.57
N VAL A 215 9.10 1.38 18.40
CA VAL A 215 8.31 0.18 18.17
C VAL A 215 8.50 -0.77 19.35
N SER A 216 7.40 -1.27 19.94
CA SER A 216 7.47 -2.19 21.08
C SER A 216 8.29 -3.44 20.79
N MET A 217 8.24 -3.95 19.55
CA MET A 217 9.03 -5.12 19.11
C MET A 217 10.51 -4.81 18.85
N ARG A 218 10.93 -3.52 18.94
CA ARG A 218 12.33 -3.06 18.83
C ARG A 218 13.05 -3.53 17.56
N ARG A 219 12.36 -3.62 16.44
CA ARG A 219 12.91 -4.02 15.15
C ARG A 219 12.11 -3.45 13.98
N PHE A 220 12.75 -3.31 12.84
CA PHE A 220 12.05 -3.10 11.59
C PHE A 220 11.26 -4.35 11.20
N MET A 221 10.23 -4.14 10.40
CA MET A 221 9.49 -5.20 9.75
C MET A 221 10.11 -5.54 8.40
N ASP A 222 9.80 -6.74 7.92
CA ASP A 222 10.07 -7.13 6.55
C ASP A 222 8.87 -6.83 5.64
N ALA A 223 9.14 -6.61 4.34
CA ALA A 223 8.06 -6.44 3.36
C ALA A 223 7.13 -7.66 3.31
N ALA A 224 7.64 -8.85 3.64
CA ALA A 224 6.87 -10.08 3.72
C ALA A 224 5.79 -10.07 4.82
N ASP A 225 5.98 -9.32 5.91
CA ASP A 225 4.97 -9.19 6.96
C ASP A 225 3.73 -8.46 6.43
N VAL A 226 3.93 -7.42 5.63
CA VAL A 226 2.86 -6.68 4.95
C VAL A 226 2.19 -7.54 3.88
N ALA A 227 2.99 -8.27 3.10
CA ALA A 227 2.48 -9.18 2.06
C ALA A 227 1.61 -10.29 2.65
N GLY A 228 1.99 -10.85 3.81
CA GLY A 228 1.19 -11.83 4.54
C GLY A 228 -0.20 -11.30 4.93
N ALA A 229 -0.29 -10.04 5.36
CA ALA A 229 -1.57 -9.40 5.66
C ALA A 229 -2.45 -9.23 4.40
N VAL A 230 -1.85 -8.90 3.25
CA VAL A 230 -2.57 -8.82 1.96
C VAL A 230 -3.12 -10.18 1.57
N VAL A 231 -2.30 -11.24 1.63
CA VAL A 231 -2.72 -12.62 1.33
C VAL A 231 -3.86 -13.06 2.25
N TYR A 232 -3.76 -12.78 3.56
CA TYR A 232 -4.85 -13.04 4.51
C TYR A 232 -6.16 -12.37 4.08
N MET A 233 -6.14 -11.08 3.73
CA MET A 233 -7.33 -10.34 3.30
C MET A 233 -7.92 -10.90 1.99
N ALA A 234 -7.06 -11.41 1.09
CA ALA A 234 -7.46 -12.00 -0.19
C ALA A 234 -7.90 -13.48 -0.07
N SER A 235 -7.59 -14.12 1.04
CA SER A 235 -7.93 -15.53 1.30
C SER A 235 -9.38 -15.70 1.79
N PRO A 236 -9.93 -16.92 1.80
CA PRO A 236 -11.24 -17.23 2.40
C PRO A 236 -11.35 -16.82 3.87
N ALA A 237 -10.23 -16.80 4.62
CA ALA A 237 -10.22 -16.37 6.02
C ALA A 237 -10.56 -14.87 6.19
N GLY A 238 -10.22 -14.05 5.18
CA GLY A 238 -10.52 -12.62 5.16
C GLY A 238 -11.91 -12.25 4.63
N ARG A 239 -12.76 -13.19 4.23
CA ARG A 239 -14.01 -12.95 3.49
C ARG A 239 -15.03 -12.00 4.15
N HIS A 240 -14.95 -11.80 5.45
CA HIS A 240 -15.80 -10.87 6.20
C HIS A 240 -15.03 -9.70 6.79
N VAL A 241 -13.77 -9.49 6.37
CA VAL A 241 -12.95 -8.36 6.81
C VAL A 241 -13.13 -7.22 5.80
N SER A 242 -13.85 -6.15 6.19
CA SER A 242 -14.07 -4.94 5.39
C SER A 242 -14.10 -3.71 6.31
N GLY A 243 -13.68 -2.55 5.81
CA GLY A 243 -13.64 -1.29 6.54
C GLY A 243 -12.55 -1.22 7.61
N GLN A 244 -11.65 -2.21 7.66
CA GLN A 244 -10.63 -2.27 8.69
C GLN A 244 -9.39 -1.46 8.34
N VAL A 245 -8.76 -0.90 9.38
CA VAL A 245 -7.44 -0.29 9.34
C VAL A 245 -6.53 -1.18 10.17
N LEU A 246 -5.71 -1.95 9.49
CA LEU A 246 -4.81 -2.93 10.12
C LEU A 246 -3.39 -2.39 10.16
N SER A 247 -2.87 -2.16 11.35
CA SER A 247 -1.44 -1.89 11.53
C SER A 247 -0.64 -3.18 11.42
N VAL A 248 0.40 -3.15 10.59
CA VAL A 248 1.46 -4.15 10.53
C VAL A 248 2.74 -3.39 10.84
N ASP A 249 3.05 -3.21 12.12
CA ASP A 249 4.00 -2.19 12.57
C ASP A 249 4.80 -2.57 13.84
N GLY A 250 4.59 -3.77 14.38
CA GLY A 250 5.26 -4.22 15.60
C GLY A 250 4.88 -3.42 16.85
N ALA A 251 3.69 -2.83 16.88
CA ALA A 251 3.18 -1.92 17.89
C ALA A 251 4.01 -0.64 18.01
N THR A 252 3.85 0.24 16.99
CA THR A 252 4.40 1.59 16.99
C THR A 252 3.74 2.42 18.10
N GLU A 253 4.54 2.99 18.99
CA GLU A 253 4.06 3.79 20.13
C GLU A 253 3.97 5.28 19.75
N SER A 254 4.86 5.75 18.89
CA SER A 254 4.88 7.11 18.39
C SER A 254 5.73 7.21 17.12
N LEU A 255 5.58 8.30 16.36
CA LEU A 255 6.45 8.64 15.22
C LEU A 255 7.22 9.94 15.52
N ARG A 256 7.54 10.20 16.77
CA ARG A 256 8.38 11.33 17.15
C ARG A 256 9.84 10.96 16.86
N SER A 257 10.47 11.72 15.99
CA SER A 257 11.93 11.72 15.93
C SER A 257 12.48 12.26 17.24
N SER A 258 13.25 11.47 17.94
CA SER A 258 14.02 11.87 19.12
C SER A 258 15.03 12.97 18.74
#